data_2044fb1ab6ef99e092220f883643623b
#
_entry.id   2044fb1ab6ef99e092220f883643623b
#
_cell.length_a   1.000
_cell.length_b   1.000
_cell.length_c   1.000
_cell.angle_alpha   90.00
_cell.angle_beta   90.00
_cell.angle_gamma   90.00
#
_symmetry.space_group_name_H-M   'P 1'
#
loop_
_entity.id
_entity.type
_entity.pdbx_description
1 polymer ?
#
loop_
_entity_poly.entity_id
_entity_poly.type
_entity_poly.pdbx_seq_one_letter_code
_entity_poly.pdbx_strand_id
1 'polypeptide(L)'
;MHIGRGENHWANVHIDDVVDLYLLALDKAPAGALYYAEKGEEQLKTVAASISRLLGYGGKTRNWSPQEAEAALGPKAISSFGSNSRVRGKRSRAELGWKPGGLPVLEEIEGGHYKRVHGK
;
A
#
# COMPACT_ATOMS: atom_id res chain seq x y z
N MET A 1 7.09 -6.18 10.82
CA MET A 1 6.50 -5.69 12.09
C MET A 1 5.29 -4.80 11.81
N HIS A 2 4.39 -4.69 12.73
CA HIS A 2 3.26 -3.77 12.65
C HIS A 2 3.03 -3.12 14.01
N ILE A 3 2.39 -1.96 14.03
CA ILE A 3 2.11 -1.21 15.26
C ILE A 3 0.75 -1.64 15.80
N GLY A 4 0.69 -1.92 17.10
CA GLY A 4 -0.51 -2.41 17.72
C GLY A 4 -0.96 -3.73 17.10
N ARG A 5 -2.25 -3.92 16.91
CA ARG A 5 -2.81 -5.16 16.34
C ARG A 5 -2.61 -5.26 14.82
N GLY A 6 -2.14 -4.20 14.17
CA GLY A 6 -1.94 -4.17 12.72
C GLY A 6 -3.22 -4.29 11.90
N GLU A 7 -4.35 -3.96 12.49
CA GLU A 7 -5.67 -4.05 11.83
C GLU A 7 -6.03 -2.80 11.04
N ASN A 8 -5.20 -1.77 11.09
CA ASN A 8 -5.36 -0.58 10.29
C ASN A 8 -5.17 -0.89 8.80
N HIS A 9 -5.99 -0.25 7.98
CA HIS A 9 -6.02 -0.47 6.53
C HIS A 9 -5.25 0.60 5.78
N TRP A 10 -4.50 0.19 4.77
CA TRP A 10 -3.88 1.08 3.81
C TRP A 10 -4.35 0.75 2.41
N ALA A 11 -4.78 1.77 1.70
CA ALA A 11 -5.04 1.66 0.27
C ALA A 11 -3.71 1.48 -0.48
N ASN A 12 -3.73 0.68 -1.51
CA ASN A 12 -2.56 0.33 -2.31
C ASN A 12 -2.82 0.55 -3.79
N VAL A 13 -1.76 0.76 -4.55
CA VAL A 13 -1.82 0.84 -6.00
C VAL A 13 -0.47 0.43 -6.58
N HIS A 14 -0.49 -0.30 -7.69
CA HIS A 14 0.73 -0.65 -8.41
C HIS A 14 1.31 0.60 -9.08
N ILE A 15 2.64 0.71 -9.11
CA ILE A 15 3.34 1.87 -9.69
C ILE A 15 2.96 2.12 -11.15
N ASP A 16 2.80 1.07 -11.95
CA ASP A 16 2.43 1.18 -13.36
C ASP A 16 1.02 1.77 -13.52
N ASP A 17 0.10 1.42 -12.62
CA ASP A 17 -1.26 1.97 -12.61
C ASP A 17 -1.26 3.45 -12.21
N VAL A 18 -0.38 3.87 -11.31
CA VAL A 18 -0.21 5.29 -10.96
C VAL A 18 0.31 6.07 -12.16
N VAL A 19 1.30 5.53 -12.87
CA VAL A 19 1.84 6.16 -14.08
C VAL A 19 0.74 6.35 -15.13
N ASP A 20 -0.07 5.33 -15.36
CA ASP A 20 -1.20 5.42 -16.29
C ASP A 20 -2.19 6.51 -15.88
N LEU A 21 -2.47 6.63 -14.58
CA LEU A 21 -3.34 7.68 -14.08
C LEU A 21 -2.76 9.07 -14.29
N TYR A 22 -1.46 9.26 -14.07
CA TYR A 22 -0.79 10.53 -14.37
C TYR A 22 -0.90 10.91 -15.84
N LEU A 23 -0.70 9.97 -16.75
CA LEU A 23 -0.85 10.21 -18.20
C LEU A 23 -2.28 10.57 -18.57
N LEU A 24 -3.27 9.89 -18.01
CA LEU A 24 -4.67 10.20 -18.22
C LEU A 24 -5.03 11.59 -17.67
N ALA A 25 -4.52 11.94 -16.52
CA ALA A 25 -4.77 13.24 -15.90
C ALA A 25 -4.17 14.39 -16.75
N LEU A 26 -2.96 14.20 -17.27
CA LEU A 26 -2.33 15.18 -18.16
C LEU A 26 -3.14 15.41 -19.42
N ASP A 27 -3.77 14.36 -19.95
CA ASP A 27 -4.56 14.44 -21.20
C ASP A 27 -5.99 14.95 -20.97
N LYS A 28 -6.66 14.52 -19.89
CA LYS A 28 -8.12 14.67 -19.73
C LYS A 28 -8.57 15.42 -18.50
N ALA A 29 -7.75 15.58 -17.47
CA ALA A 29 -8.20 16.18 -16.23
C ALA A 29 -8.40 17.69 -16.36
N PRO A 30 -9.52 18.24 -15.87
CA PRO A 30 -9.68 19.68 -15.79
C PRO A 30 -8.72 20.28 -14.76
N ALA A 31 -8.31 21.53 -14.99
CA ALA A 31 -7.41 22.23 -14.07
C ALA A 31 -8.00 22.29 -12.65
N GLY A 32 -7.18 22.02 -11.65
CA GLY A 32 -7.59 22.05 -10.25
C GLY A 32 -8.33 20.81 -9.76
N ALA A 33 -8.59 19.83 -10.61
CA ALA A 33 -9.24 18.58 -10.18
C ALA A 33 -8.29 17.72 -9.33
N LEU A 34 -8.88 17.03 -8.35
CA LEU A 34 -8.17 16.09 -7.47
C LEU A 34 -8.66 14.67 -7.73
N TYR A 35 -7.72 13.76 -7.95
CA TYR A 35 -8.01 12.34 -8.16
C TYR A 35 -7.19 11.49 -7.20
N TYR A 36 -7.81 10.45 -6.66
CA TYR A 36 -7.13 9.46 -5.84
C TYR A 36 -6.75 8.23 -6.67
N ALA A 37 -5.57 7.69 -6.40
CA ALA A 37 -5.08 6.46 -6.99
C ALA A 37 -5.17 5.34 -5.96
N GLU A 38 -5.97 4.32 -6.22
CA GLU A 38 -6.02 3.10 -5.40
C GLU A 38 -6.51 1.91 -6.21
N LYS A 39 -6.05 0.74 -5.85
CA LYS A 39 -6.60 -0.54 -6.28
C LYS A 39 -6.61 -1.51 -5.10
N GLY A 40 -7.65 -1.39 -4.28
CA GLY A 40 -7.80 -2.21 -3.10
C GLY A 40 -7.07 -1.67 -1.87
N GLU A 41 -7.20 -2.40 -0.78
CA GLU A 41 -6.58 -2.06 0.50
C GLU A 41 -6.27 -3.33 1.28
N GLU A 42 -5.29 -3.25 2.18
CA GLU A 42 -4.91 -4.37 3.05
C GLU A 42 -4.64 -3.86 4.46
N GLN A 43 -4.84 -4.76 5.45
CA GLN A 43 -4.39 -4.50 6.80
C GLN A 43 -2.87 -4.63 6.90
N LEU A 44 -2.24 -3.77 7.68
CA LEU A 44 -0.77 -3.79 7.80
C LEU A 44 -0.23 -5.09 8.37
N LYS A 45 -0.96 -5.76 9.26
CA LYS A 45 -0.56 -7.09 9.76
C LYS A 45 -0.47 -8.12 8.63
N THR A 46 -1.38 -8.05 7.65
CA THR A 46 -1.40 -8.93 6.49
C THR A 46 -0.22 -8.66 5.57
N VAL A 47 0.08 -7.39 5.32
CA VAL A 47 1.25 -6.98 4.54
C VAL A 47 2.54 -7.42 5.23
N ALA A 48 2.64 -7.21 6.54
CA ALA A 48 3.81 -7.63 7.33
C ALA A 48 4.02 -9.15 7.27
N ALA A 49 2.96 -9.94 7.36
CA ALA A 49 3.03 -11.39 7.23
C ALA A 49 3.48 -11.83 5.82
N SER A 50 3.01 -11.14 4.79
CA SER A 50 3.42 -11.38 3.41
C SER A 50 4.91 -11.12 3.20
N ILE A 51 5.41 -10.01 3.72
CA ILE A 51 6.85 -9.69 3.69
C ILE A 51 7.66 -10.74 4.47
N SER A 52 7.17 -11.18 5.62
CA SER A 52 7.80 -12.23 6.41
C SER A 52 7.93 -13.54 5.62
N ARG A 53 6.90 -13.95 4.89
CA ARG A 53 6.96 -15.13 4.02
C ARG A 53 7.96 -14.93 2.88
N LEU A 54 7.96 -13.75 2.26
CA LEU A 54 8.92 -13.40 1.21
C LEU A 54 10.38 -13.61 1.67
N LEU A 55 10.67 -13.20 2.91
CA LEU A 55 12.02 -13.25 3.47
C LEU A 55 12.36 -14.59 4.13
N GLY A 56 11.47 -15.58 4.07
CA GLY A 56 11.71 -16.91 4.59
C GLY A 56 11.41 -17.11 6.07
N TYR A 57 10.66 -16.19 6.70
CA TYR A 57 10.29 -16.29 8.12
C TYR A 57 8.91 -16.92 8.35
N GLY A 58 8.29 -17.47 7.31
CA GLY A 58 7.06 -18.26 7.44
C GLY A 58 5.83 -17.48 7.89
N GLY A 59 5.77 -16.18 7.64
CA GLY A 59 4.64 -15.34 8.02
C GLY A 59 4.68 -14.85 9.47
N LYS A 60 5.72 -15.16 10.21
CA LYS A 60 5.89 -14.69 11.60
C LYS A 60 6.15 -13.19 11.62
N THR A 61 5.41 -12.48 12.46
CA THR A 61 5.56 -11.03 12.64
C THR A 61 5.67 -10.69 14.11
N ARG A 62 6.18 -9.50 14.37
CA ARG A 62 6.22 -8.94 15.71
C ARG A 62 5.31 -7.73 15.79
N ASN A 63 4.56 -7.68 16.86
CA ASN A 63 3.76 -6.52 17.21
C ASN A 63 4.62 -5.52 17.98
N TRP A 64 4.63 -4.28 17.55
CA TRP A 64 5.26 -3.17 18.27
C TRP A 64 4.20 -2.37 19.01
N SER A 65 4.47 -2.08 20.27
CA SER A 65 3.67 -1.08 20.97
C SER A 65 3.89 0.30 20.33
N PRO A 66 2.95 1.25 20.47
CA PRO A 66 3.17 2.60 19.99
C PRO A 66 4.46 3.22 20.51
N GLN A 67 4.82 2.95 21.77
CA GLN A 67 6.03 3.47 22.39
C GLN A 67 7.30 2.88 21.76
N GLU A 68 7.33 1.58 21.51
CA GLU A 68 8.44 0.93 20.79
C GLU A 68 8.61 1.48 19.40
N ALA A 69 7.51 1.67 18.68
CA ALA A 69 7.52 2.23 17.31
C ALA A 69 8.04 3.66 17.31
N GLU A 70 7.60 4.50 18.22
CA GLU A 70 8.07 5.87 18.34
C GLU A 70 9.56 5.94 18.67
N ALA A 71 10.03 5.10 19.58
CA ALA A 71 11.44 5.03 19.94
C ALA A 71 12.34 4.62 18.78
N ALA A 72 11.86 3.69 17.93
CA ALA A 72 12.64 3.14 16.81
C ALA A 72 12.57 4.01 15.54
N LEU A 73 11.41 4.60 15.24
CA LEU A 73 11.12 5.26 13.97
C LEU A 73 10.86 6.77 14.10
N GLY A 74 10.83 7.29 15.33
CA GLY A 74 10.59 8.69 15.62
C GLY A 74 9.12 9.05 15.88
N PRO A 75 8.85 10.34 16.23
CA PRO A 75 7.53 10.78 16.72
C PRO A 75 6.37 10.59 15.73
N LYS A 76 6.67 10.50 14.44
CA LYS A 76 5.64 10.35 13.40
C LYS A 76 5.28 8.88 13.11
N ALA A 77 5.92 7.92 13.78
CA ALA A 77 5.71 6.50 13.50
C ALA A 77 4.23 6.09 13.61
N ILE A 78 3.54 6.54 14.65
CA ILE A 78 2.14 6.20 14.88
C ILE A 78 1.24 6.78 13.79
N SER A 79 1.43 8.05 13.46
CA SER A 79 0.62 8.70 12.42
C SER A 79 0.89 8.15 11.02
N SER A 80 2.13 7.68 10.78
CA SER A 80 2.51 7.09 9.48
C SER A 80 2.06 5.63 9.35
N PHE A 81 2.42 4.79 10.31
CA PHE A 81 2.24 3.35 10.18
C PHE A 81 1.13 2.77 11.06
N GLY A 82 0.64 3.53 12.03
CA GLY A 82 -0.41 3.09 12.94
C GLY A 82 -1.81 3.60 12.61
N SER A 83 -1.95 4.42 11.57
CA SER A 83 -3.22 5.01 11.17
C SER A 83 -3.86 4.28 9.99
N ASN A 84 -5.14 4.56 9.73
CA ASN A 84 -5.80 4.15 8.51
C ASN A 84 -5.51 5.15 7.38
N SER A 85 -5.22 4.62 6.21
CA SER A 85 -5.13 5.41 4.98
C SER A 85 -6.03 4.75 3.93
N ARG A 86 -7.31 5.10 3.98
CA ARG A 86 -8.34 4.51 3.12
C ARG A 86 -8.84 5.55 2.14
N VAL A 87 -8.54 5.34 0.87
CA VAL A 87 -8.99 6.21 -0.22
C VAL A 87 -9.75 5.38 -1.25
N ARG A 88 -10.55 6.06 -2.06
CA ARG A 88 -11.28 5.44 -3.17
C ARG A 88 -11.07 6.25 -4.44
N GLY A 89 -10.62 5.59 -5.49
CA GLY A 89 -10.37 6.20 -6.80
C GLY A 89 -11.60 6.17 -7.70
N LYS A 90 -12.76 6.50 -7.18
CA LYS A 90 -14.03 6.46 -7.94
C LYS A 90 -14.05 7.47 -9.08
N ARG A 91 -13.63 8.72 -8.80
CA ARG A 91 -13.57 9.77 -9.82
C ARG A 91 -12.55 9.47 -10.90
N SER A 92 -11.40 8.90 -10.52
CA SER A 92 -10.35 8.51 -11.47
C SER A 92 -10.89 7.53 -12.50
N ARG A 93 -11.68 6.56 -12.06
CA ARG A 93 -12.29 5.57 -12.93
C ARG A 93 -13.42 6.16 -13.78
N ALA A 94 -14.32 6.91 -13.16
CA ALA A 94 -15.51 7.46 -13.82
C ALA A 94 -15.18 8.59 -14.80
N GLU A 95 -14.33 9.52 -14.40
CA GLU A 95 -14.05 10.73 -15.18
C GLU A 95 -12.89 10.57 -16.18
N LEU A 96 -11.85 9.79 -15.84
CA LEU A 96 -10.67 9.62 -16.66
C LEU A 96 -10.61 8.26 -17.38
N GLY A 97 -11.52 7.35 -17.07
CA GLY A 97 -11.52 6.01 -17.64
C GLY A 97 -10.35 5.15 -17.14
N TRP A 98 -9.81 5.46 -15.97
CA TRP A 98 -8.68 4.73 -15.39
C TRP A 98 -9.07 3.30 -15.05
N LYS A 99 -8.26 2.34 -15.50
CA LYS A 99 -8.49 0.90 -15.30
C LYS A 99 -7.24 0.26 -14.73
N PRO A 100 -7.03 0.36 -13.40
CA PRO A 100 -5.84 -0.23 -12.79
C PRO A 100 -5.87 -1.75 -12.91
N GLY A 101 -4.86 -2.34 -13.53
CA GLY A 101 -4.74 -3.77 -13.80
C GLY A 101 -3.53 -4.43 -13.17
N GLY A 102 -2.70 -3.69 -12.44
CA GLY A 102 -1.51 -4.23 -11.78
C GLY A 102 -1.84 -5.24 -10.69
N LEU A 103 -0.84 -6.03 -10.29
CA LEU A 103 -1.01 -7.03 -9.24
C LEU A 103 -1.39 -6.37 -7.91
N PRO A 104 -2.32 -6.96 -7.15
CA PRO A 104 -2.55 -6.56 -5.76
C PRO A 104 -1.27 -6.64 -4.94
N VAL A 105 -1.17 -5.85 -3.87
CA VAL A 105 0.08 -5.72 -3.11
C VAL A 105 0.61 -7.06 -2.58
N LEU A 106 -0.25 -7.92 -2.08
CA LEU A 106 0.18 -9.23 -1.55
C LEU A 106 0.74 -10.13 -2.65
N GLU A 107 0.11 -10.15 -3.81
CA GLU A 107 0.59 -10.93 -4.96
C GLU A 107 1.90 -10.36 -5.51
N GLU A 108 2.06 -9.04 -5.53
CA GLU A 108 3.31 -8.40 -5.95
C GLU A 108 4.46 -8.72 -5.01
N ILE A 109 4.20 -8.78 -3.69
CA ILE A 109 5.20 -9.15 -2.69
C ILE A 109 5.60 -10.62 -2.85
N GLU A 110 4.63 -11.54 -2.87
CA GLU A 110 4.88 -12.98 -2.79
C GLU A 110 5.15 -13.64 -4.13
N GLY A 111 4.75 -13.06 -5.25
CA GLY A 111 4.89 -13.64 -6.58
C GLY A 111 5.40 -12.71 -7.66
N GLY A 112 5.52 -11.41 -7.40
CA GLY A 112 5.92 -10.40 -8.37
C GLY A 112 7.38 -9.99 -8.30
N HIS A 113 7.63 -8.70 -8.51
CA HIS A 113 8.97 -8.12 -8.54
C HIS A 113 9.76 -8.38 -7.25
N TYR A 114 9.14 -8.16 -6.10
CA TYR A 114 9.81 -8.33 -4.81
C TYR A 114 10.28 -9.77 -4.61
N LYS A 115 9.51 -10.75 -5.06
CA LYS A 115 9.90 -12.16 -5.01
C LYS A 115 11.15 -12.43 -5.85
N ARG A 116 11.22 -11.85 -7.05
CA ARG A 116 12.37 -12.02 -7.93
C ARG A 116 13.65 -11.42 -7.37
N VAL A 117 13.53 -10.28 -6.68
CA VAL A 117 14.71 -9.52 -6.18
C VAL A 117 15.11 -9.94 -4.76
N HIS A 118 14.16 -10.17 -3.89
CA HIS A 118 14.38 -10.36 -2.45
C HIS A 118 13.89 -11.70 -1.89
N GLY A 119 13.24 -12.52 -2.69
CA GLY A 119 12.64 -13.78 -2.24
C GLY A 119 13.67 -14.79 -1.73
N LYS A 120 13.29 -15.47 -0.67
CA LYS A 120 14.07 -16.56 -0.06
C LYS A 120 13.40 -17.91 -0.33
#